data_303a8616a9dd358751be040ce69249a0
#
_entry.id   303a8616a9dd358751be040ce69249a0
#
_cell.length_a   1.000
_cell.length_b   1.000
_cell.length_c   1.000
_cell.angle_alpha   90.00
_cell.angle_beta   90.00
_cell.angle_gamma   90.00
#
_symmetry.space_group_name_H-M   'P 1'
#
loop_
_entity.id
_entity.type
_entity.pdbx_description
1 polymer ?
#
loop_
_entity_poly.entity_id
_entity_poly.type
_entity_poly.pdbx_seq_one_letter_code
_entity_poly.pdbx_strand_id
1 'polypeptide(L)'
;MGSLDETKLHEFIGKAVNEWGAAEGALITFVGDRLGLFKAMAGAGELTPEELAKRTQTHPRIIKEWLAGQAAGGFVTYNPINGTYTLPDEHALALTDENSPAYVAGFYQSLVSLFKDEEKIIEAFKNGKGLGWGDHHHYLFEGTERFFKPNYVANLTTSWIPALEDVENRLKNERAKVADVGCGHGVSTILMAKAYPNAKVIGFDSHKPSIEWARKQAEKEGLQNIAFEVAKSTDYPGEDYDLVAFFDCFHDMGDPAGAARHALQTLKKKNGTLMLVEPFANDRVEDNLNPLGRVFYSVSSVVCVPASLNKDGPALGAQAGEEIIAQTVKSAGFQSFVELPKRHST
;
A
#
# COMPACT_ATOMS: atom_id res chain seq x y z
N MET A 1 30.43 -29.48 19.25
CA MET A 1 30.06 -28.40 18.33
C MET A 1 30.73 -28.78 17.01
N GLY A 2 29.95 -28.92 15.91
CA GLY A 2 30.52 -29.15 14.56
C GLY A 2 31.46 -28.02 14.22
N SER A 3 32.49 -28.27 13.37
CA SER A 3 33.38 -27.23 12.89
C SER A 3 32.56 -26.19 12.13
N LEU A 4 32.75 -24.91 12.48
CA LEU A 4 32.14 -23.80 11.78
C LEU A 4 32.59 -23.81 10.30
N ASP A 5 31.65 -23.70 9.38
CA ASP A 5 31.92 -23.55 7.95
C ASP A 5 32.22 -22.07 7.67
N GLU A 6 33.49 -21.73 7.54
CA GLU A 6 33.95 -20.35 7.30
C GLU A 6 33.41 -19.76 6.00
N THR A 7 33.23 -20.58 4.96
CA THR A 7 32.69 -20.12 3.67
C THR A 7 31.25 -19.64 3.83
N LYS A 8 30.40 -20.45 4.49
CA LYS A 8 29.00 -20.05 4.79
C LYS A 8 28.91 -18.83 5.69
N LEU A 9 29.85 -18.70 6.64
CA LEU A 9 29.90 -17.52 7.51
C LEU A 9 30.21 -16.25 6.68
N HIS A 10 31.20 -16.29 5.79
CA HIS A 10 31.54 -15.15 4.94
C HIS A 10 30.38 -14.79 3.98
N GLU A 11 29.71 -15.78 3.38
CA GLU A 11 28.53 -15.58 2.55
C GLU A 11 27.41 -14.88 3.33
N PHE A 12 27.15 -15.33 4.56
CA PHE A 12 26.13 -14.71 5.41
C PHE A 12 26.50 -13.28 5.81
N ILE A 13 27.79 -13.02 6.16
CA ILE A 13 28.27 -11.67 6.47
C ILE A 13 28.09 -10.75 5.25
N GLY A 14 28.47 -11.20 4.05
CA GLY A 14 28.27 -10.46 2.82
C GLY A 14 26.80 -10.11 2.57
N LYS A 15 25.89 -11.07 2.79
CA LYS A 15 24.45 -10.84 2.73
C LYS A 15 24.01 -9.79 3.78
N ALA A 16 24.45 -9.92 5.03
CA ALA A 16 24.08 -9.00 6.10
C ALA A 16 24.54 -7.56 5.83
N VAL A 17 25.74 -7.36 5.24
CA VAL A 17 26.25 -6.05 4.82
C VAL A 17 25.38 -5.46 3.71
N ASN A 18 24.97 -6.25 2.72
CA ASN A 18 24.07 -5.80 1.67
C ASN A 18 22.69 -5.37 2.23
N GLU A 19 22.14 -6.15 3.19
CA GLU A 19 20.87 -5.82 3.85
C GLU A 19 20.98 -4.51 4.67
N TRP A 20 22.07 -4.33 5.37
CA TRP A 20 22.32 -3.09 6.09
C TRP A 20 22.44 -1.89 5.13
N GLY A 21 23.22 -2.03 4.06
CA GLY A 21 23.32 -1.01 3.01
C GLY A 21 21.97 -0.67 2.38
N ALA A 22 21.11 -1.66 2.16
CA ALA A 22 19.76 -1.45 1.66
C ALA A 22 18.86 -0.67 2.65
N ALA A 23 18.98 -0.95 3.96
CA ALA A 23 18.24 -0.24 5.00
C ALA A 23 18.64 1.24 5.11
N GLU A 24 19.97 1.53 5.13
CA GLU A 24 20.49 2.90 5.07
C GLU A 24 20.11 3.59 3.76
N GLY A 25 20.19 2.87 2.64
CA GLY A 25 19.75 3.32 1.32
C GLY A 25 18.28 3.73 1.30
N ALA A 26 17.40 2.97 1.96
CA ALA A 26 15.99 3.30 2.07
C ALA A 26 15.75 4.63 2.78
N LEU A 27 16.49 4.91 3.86
CA LEU A 27 16.40 6.18 4.58
C LEU A 27 16.82 7.36 3.69
N ILE A 28 17.97 7.25 3.00
CA ILE A 28 18.44 8.35 2.15
C ILE A 28 17.59 8.50 0.88
N THR A 29 16.93 7.44 0.41
CA THR A 29 15.92 7.51 -0.66
C THR A 29 14.69 8.30 -0.20
N PHE A 30 14.16 8.02 0.99
CA PHE A 30 13.09 8.81 1.60
C PHE A 30 13.48 10.30 1.76
N VAL A 31 14.69 10.59 2.23
CA VAL A 31 15.20 11.96 2.33
C VAL A 31 15.24 12.63 0.96
N GLY A 32 15.71 11.93 -0.06
CA GLY A 32 15.74 12.41 -1.44
C GLY A 32 14.35 12.73 -2.00
N ASP A 33 13.37 11.88 -1.75
CA ASP A 33 11.96 12.12 -2.10
C ASP A 33 11.41 13.37 -1.40
N ARG A 34 11.60 13.48 -0.09
CA ARG A 34 11.12 14.61 0.72
C ARG A 34 11.74 15.97 0.34
N LEU A 35 12.98 15.96 -0.09
CA LEU A 35 13.70 17.16 -0.55
C LEU A 35 13.51 17.43 -2.05
N GLY A 36 12.83 16.54 -2.79
CA GLY A 36 12.63 16.66 -4.22
C GLY A 36 13.91 16.46 -5.04
N LEU A 37 14.92 15.76 -4.50
CA LEU A 37 16.21 15.55 -5.19
C LEU A 37 16.03 14.75 -6.47
N PHE A 38 15.27 13.64 -6.43
CA PHE A 38 14.95 12.86 -7.64
C PHE A 38 14.15 13.68 -8.66
N LYS A 39 13.18 14.48 -8.21
CA LYS A 39 12.40 15.35 -9.11
C LYS A 39 13.29 16.41 -9.80
N ALA A 40 14.30 16.93 -9.10
CA ALA A 40 15.24 17.89 -9.65
C ALA A 40 16.26 17.26 -10.63
N MET A 41 16.47 15.94 -10.55
CA MET A 41 17.33 15.15 -11.45
C MET A 41 16.56 14.63 -12.68
N ALA A 42 15.26 14.38 -12.56
CA ALA A 42 14.45 13.79 -13.65
C ALA A 42 14.52 14.64 -14.93
N GLY A 43 14.97 14.04 -16.03
CA GLY A 43 15.14 14.71 -17.31
C GLY A 43 16.21 15.80 -17.35
N ALA A 44 17.01 15.96 -16.28
CA ALA A 44 18.02 17.03 -16.21
C ALA A 44 19.37 16.69 -16.88
N GLY A 45 19.54 15.44 -17.29
CA GLY A 45 20.84 14.94 -17.78
C GLY A 45 21.86 14.77 -16.65
N GLU A 46 23.12 14.95 -16.98
CA GLU A 46 24.21 14.88 -16.01
C GLU A 46 24.26 16.10 -15.11
N LEU A 47 24.40 15.89 -13.81
CA LEU A 47 24.51 16.95 -12.79
C LEU A 47 25.70 16.71 -11.88
N THR A 48 26.40 17.78 -11.54
CA THR A 48 27.36 17.78 -10.40
C THR A 48 26.60 17.87 -9.06
N PRO A 49 27.24 17.48 -7.94
CA PRO A 49 26.66 17.69 -6.60
C PRO A 49 26.30 19.14 -6.32
N GLU A 50 27.11 20.08 -6.77
CA GLU A 50 26.92 21.53 -6.60
C GLU A 50 25.69 22.03 -7.37
N GLU A 51 25.48 21.55 -8.61
CA GLU A 51 24.32 21.91 -9.42
C GLU A 51 23.01 21.38 -8.81
N LEU A 52 22.99 20.11 -8.37
CA LEU A 52 21.83 19.55 -7.69
C LEU A 52 21.54 20.27 -6.38
N ALA A 53 22.57 20.53 -5.57
CA ALA A 53 22.42 21.26 -4.32
C ALA A 53 21.85 22.67 -4.54
N LYS A 54 22.31 23.36 -5.59
CA LYS A 54 21.79 24.69 -5.96
C LYS A 54 20.30 24.63 -6.37
N ARG A 55 19.91 23.63 -7.19
CA ARG A 55 18.52 23.44 -7.64
C ARG A 55 17.55 23.16 -6.49
N THR A 56 18.02 22.43 -5.48
CA THR A 56 17.19 21.97 -4.36
C THR A 56 17.39 22.75 -3.07
N GLN A 57 18.23 23.80 -3.10
CA GLN A 57 18.56 24.64 -1.94
C GLN A 57 19.11 23.82 -0.76
N THR A 58 19.95 22.84 -1.06
CA THR A 58 20.57 21.93 -0.09
C THR A 58 22.08 22.17 0.00
N HIS A 59 22.75 21.49 0.96
CA HIS A 59 24.19 21.66 1.17
C HIS A 59 25.00 20.75 0.23
N PRO A 60 25.90 21.28 -0.64
CA PRO A 60 26.58 20.51 -1.69
C PRO A 60 27.44 19.36 -1.14
N ARG A 61 28.07 19.52 0.03
CA ARG A 61 28.87 18.45 0.64
C ARG A 61 28.00 17.25 1.05
N ILE A 62 26.77 17.48 1.54
CA ILE A 62 25.83 16.42 1.91
C ILE A 62 25.28 15.77 0.64
N ILE A 63 24.92 16.55 -0.37
CA ILE A 63 24.44 16.05 -1.66
C ILE A 63 25.49 15.16 -2.34
N LYS A 64 26.77 15.47 -2.24
CA LYS A 64 27.84 14.62 -2.77
C LYS A 64 27.81 13.22 -2.12
N GLU A 65 27.66 13.10 -0.82
CA GLU A 65 27.53 11.80 -0.14
C GLU A 65 26.23 11.09 -0.50
N TRP A 66 25.12 11.84 -0.55
CA TRP A 66 23.82 11.29 -0.94
C TRP A 66 23.85 10.68 -2.34
N LEU A 67 24.41 11.41 -3.33
CA LEU A 67 24.57 10.94 -4.69
C LEU A 67 25.48 9.69 -4.78
N ALA A 68 26.59 9.69 -4.05
CA ALA A 68 27.47 8.53 -4.00
C ALA A 68 26.78 7.30 -3.39
N GLY A 69 26.00 7.48 -2.32
CA GLY A 69 25.19 6.43 -1.71
C GLY A 69 24.12 5.90 -2.66
N GLN A 70 23.40 6.80 -3.37
CA GLN A 70 22.40 6.40 -4.37
C GLN A 70 23.05 5.69 -5.57
N ALA A 71 24.26 6.09 -5.99
CA ALA A 71 24.98 5.42 -7.06
C ALA A 71 25.47 4.03 -6.63
N ALA A 72 25.97 3.89 -5.40
CA ALA A 72 26.35 2.59 -4.84
C ALA A 72 25.15 1.64 -4.71
N GLY A 73 23.95 2.18 -4.45
CA GLY A 73 22.68 1.43 -4.42
C GLY A 73 22.07 1.20 -5.81
N GLY A 74 22.63 1.73 -6.89
CA GLY A 74 22.12 1.57 -8.25
C GLY A 74 20.91 2.45 -8.60
N PHE A 75 20.57 3.45 -7.79
CA PHE A 75 19.45 4.36 -8.04
C PHE A 75 19.78 5.48 -9.02
N VAL A 76 21.04 5.92 -9.04
CA VAL A 76 21.55 6.89 -10.01
C VAL A 76 22.82 6.35 -10.65
N THR A 77 23.16 6.84 -11.85
CA THR A 77 24.40 6.47 -12.56
C THR A 77 25.47 7.53 -12.30
N TYR A 78 26.69 7.09 -12.01
CA TYR A 78 27.86 7.94 -11.85
C TYR A 78 28.76 7.89 -13.10
N ASN A 79 29.16 9.07 -13.59
CA ASN A 79 30.13 9.21 -14.66
C ASN A 79 31.52 9.57 -14.08
N PRO A 80 32.50 8.65 -14.06
CA PRO A 80 33.82 8.90 -13.46
C PRO A 80 34.72 9.87 -14.27
N ILE A 81 34.36 10.15 -15.52
CA ILE A 81 35.18 11.02 -16.41
C ILE A 81 35.03 12.48 -15.96
N ASN A 82 33.81 12.91 -15.63
CA ASN A 82 33.51 14.29 -15.30
C ASN A 82 32.94 14.48 -13.88
N GLY A 83 32.76 13.38 -13.12
CA GLY A 83 32.27 13.42 -11.74
C GLY A 83 30.80 13.77 -11.61
N THR A 84 29.99 13.51 -12.63
CA THR A 84 28.56 13.82 -12.68
C THR A 84 27.68 12.61 -12.37
N TYR A 85 26.40 12.87 -12.09
CA TYR A 85 25.40 11.87 -11.78
C TYR A 85 24.15 12.08 -12.65
N THR A 86 23.53 10.99 -13.07
CA THR A 86 22.29 11.00 -13.86
C THR A 86 21.26 10.09 -13.21
N LEU A 87 20.02 10.54 -13.13
CA LEU A 87 18.88 9.68 -12.83
C LEU A 87 18.36 9.09 -14.15
N PRO A 88 18.45 7.76 -14.37
CA PRO A 88 17.88 7.11 -15.55
C PRO A 88 16.38 7.38 -15.67
N ASP A 89 15.85 7.48 -16.88
CA ASP A 89 14.42 7.81 -17.12
C ASP A 89 13.49 6.76 -16.50
N GLU A 90 13.85 5.49 -16.53
CA GLU A 90 13.09 4.40 -15.90
C GLU A 90 13.03 4.56 -14.36
N HIS A 91 14.17 4.96 -13.75
CA HIS A 91 14.22 5.22 -12.31
C HIS A 91 13.46 6.51 -11.95
N ALA A 92 13.54 7.53 -12.80
CA ALA A 92 12.77 8.75 -12.63
C ALA A 92 11.26 8.46 -12.63
N LEU A 93 10.77 7.63 -13.54
CA LEU A 93 9.37 7.20 -13.59
C LEU A 93 8.94 6.53 -12.28
N ALA A 94 9.78 5.67 -11.72
CA ALA A 94 9.47 4.94 -10.49
C ALA A 94 9.58 5.79 -9.21
N LEU A 95 10.38 6.85 -9.20
CA LEU A 95 10.68 7.64 -8.01
C LEU A 95 10.01 9.02 -7.98
N THR A 96 9.49 9.51 -9.11
CA THR A 96 9.02 10.91 -9.19
C THR A 96 7.60 11.07 -9.71
N ASP A 97 7.07 10.13 -10.49
CA ASP A 97 5.73 10.20 -11.06
C ASP A 97 4.73 9.41 -10.20
N GLU A 98 4.03 10.13 -9.32
CA GLU A 98 2.99 9.56 -8.44
C GLU A 98 1.75 9.01 -9.17
N ASN A 99 1.64 9.20 -10.49
CA ASN A 99 0.57 8.63 -11.30
C ASN A 99 1.05 7.40 -12.11
N SER A 100 2.35 7.15 -12.13
CA SER A 100 2.91 5.96 -12.78
C SER A 100 2.57 4.69 -12.01
N PRO A 101 2.08 3.63 -12.65
CA PRO A 101 1.90 2.33 -11.99
C PRO A 101 3.20 1.72 -11.45
N ALA A 102 4.36 2.21 -11.90
CA ALA A 102 5.68 1.82 -11.42
C ALA A 102 6.16 2.62 -10.19
N TYR A 103 5.37 3.59 -9.68
CA TYR A 103 5.80 4.45 -8.57
C TYR A 103 5.97 3.69 -7.26
N VAL A 104 7.14 3.85 -6.63
CA VAL A 104 7.50 3.12 -5.40
C VAL A 104 7.96 4.02 -4.24
N ALA A 105 8.14 5.33 -4.45
CA ALA A 105 8.72 6.19 -3.42
C ALA A 105 7.87 6.27 -2.13
N GLY A 106 6.56 6.09 -2.22
CA GLY A 106 5.65 6.00 -1.07
C GLY A 106 6.02 4.88 -0.10
N PHE A 107 6.55 3.77 -0.61
CA PHE A 107 6.98 2.63 0.18
C PHE A 107 8.09 2.98 1.19
N TYR A 108 9.05 3.82 0.80
CA TYR A 108 10.12 4.29 1.69
C TYR A 108 9.59 5.15 2.85
N GLN A 109 8.51 5.91 2.61
CA GLN A 109 7.85 6.67 3.68
C GLN A 109 7.17 5.76 4.70
N SER A 110 6.47 4.73 4.26
CA SER A 110 5.88 3.71 5.14
C SER A 110 6.96 2.99 5.95
N LEU A 111 8.07 2.61 5.32
CA LEU A 111 9.18 1.93 6.00
C LEU A 111 9.77 2.80 7.13
N VAL A 112 9.99 4.10 6.88
CA VAL A 112 10.51 5.01 7.91
C VAL A 112 9.55 5.12 9.11
N SER A 113 8.24 5.01 8.91
CA SER A 113 7.28 5.00 10.02
C SER A 113 7.51 3.83 10.98
N LEU A 114 7.85 2.66 10.45
CA LEU A 114 8.07 1.45 11.26
C LEU A 114 9.30 1.60 12.18
N PHE A 115 10.36 2.24 11.71
CA PHE A 115 11.51 2.57 12.57
C PHE A 115 11.17 3.59 13.67
N LYS A 116 10.19 4.48 13.43
CA LYS A 116 9.71 5.43 14.46
C LYS A 116 8.82 4.78 15.52
N ASP A 117 8.21 3.66 15.20
CA ASP A 117 7.31 2.91 16.06
C ASP A 117 7.98 1.67 16.69
N GLU A 118 9.32 1.56 16.63
CA GLU A 118 10.07 0.36 17.01
C GLU A 118 9.76 -0.13 18.42
N GLU A 119 9.67 0.77 19.41
CA GLU A 119 9.35 0.41 20.80
C GLU A 119 7.96 -0.22 20.93
N LYS A 120 6.95 0.33 20.22
CA LYS A 120 5.59 -0.21 20.20
C LYS A 120 5.54 -1.59 19.52
N ILE A 121 6.30 -1.75 18.43
CA ILE A 121 6.41 -3.01 17.69
C ILE A 121 7.06 -4.07 18.58
N ILE A 122 8.17 -3.77 19.25
CA ILE A 122 8.83 -4.67 20.21
C ILE A 122 7.86 -5.10 21.31
N GLU A 123 7.08 -4.18 21.84
CA GLU A 123 6.10 -4.49 22.88
C GLU A 123 4.98 -5.41 22.36
N ALA A 124 4.48 -5.15 21.13
CA ALA A 124 3.49 -6.04 20.50
C ALA A 124 4.02 -7.47 20.30
N PHE A 125 5.29 -7.63 19.91
CA PHE A 125 5.94 -8.93 19.79
C PHE A 125 6.05 -9.67 21.12
N LYS A 126 6.29 -8.95 22.24
CA LYS A 126 6.43 -9.55 23.56
C LYS A 126 5.11 -10.00 24.16
N ASN A 127 4.08 -9.16 24.05
CA ASN A 127 2.84 -9.37 24.79
C ASN A 127 1.69 -9.99 23.95
N GLY A 128 1.83 -10.02 22.61
CA GLY A 128 0.80 -10.54 21.72
C GLY A 128 -0.49 -9.72 21.64
N LYS A 129 -0.53 -8.53 22.26
CA LYS A 129 -1.73 -7.66 22.26
C LYS A 129 -1.88 -6.83 20.96
N GLY A 130 -0.90 -6.97 20.07
CA GLY A 130 -0.90 -6.24 18.80
C GLY A 130 -0.59 -4.77 18.94
N LEU A 131 -0.72 -4.05 17.81
CA LEU A 131 -0.57 -2.61 17.67
C LEU A 131 -1.63 -2.14 16.68
N GLY A 132 -2.53 -1.27 17.11
CA GLY A 132 -3.62 -0.78 16.26
C GLY A 132 -3.11 0.04 15.08
N TRP A 133 -3.79 -0.06 13.93
CA TRP A 133 -3.45 0.74 12.75
C TRP A 133 -3.28 2.23 13.09
N GLY A 134 -4.24 2.82 13.83
CA GLY A 134 -4.23 4.23 14.21
C GLY A 134 -3.15 4.64 15.21
N ASP A 135 -2.42 3.68 15.80
CA ASP A 135 -1.36 3.95 16.79
C ASP A 135 0.02 4.11 16.15
N HIS A 136 0.12 3.84 14.85
CA HIS A 136 1.34 4.05 14.08
C HIS A 136 1.62 5.53 13.80
N HIS A 137 2.89 5.84 13.52
CA HIS A 137 3.31 7.16 13.07
C HIS A 137 2.61 7.52 11.74
N HIS A 138 2.18 8.76 11.57
CA HIS A 138 1.37 9.22 10.42
C HIS A 138 2.02 8.95 9.04
N TYR A 139 3.34 8.78 8.97
CA TYR A 139 4.01 8.38 7.72
C TYR A 139 3.56 7.01 7.20
N LEU A 140 3.02 6.13 8.06
CA LEU A 140 2.45 4.88 7.59
C LEU A 140 1.25 5.14 6.68
N PHE A 141 0.31 5.97 7.10
CA PHE A 141 -0.92 6.27 6.36
C PHE A 141 -0.63 7.01 5.05
N GLU A 142 0.22 8.05 5.11
CA GLU A 142 0.64 8.81 3.95
C GLU A 142 1.42 7.95 2.95
N GLY A 143 2.36 7.14 3.44
CA GLY A 143 3.18 6.26 2.61
C GLY A 143 2.36 5.13 1.97
N THR A 144 1.40 4.56 2.70
CA THR A 144 0.47 3.55 2.20
C THR A 144 -0.42 4.14 1.09
N GLU A 145 -1.00 5.33 1.30
CA GLU A 145 -1.73 6.05 0.26
C GLU A 145 -0.89 6.20 -1.02
N ARG A 146 0.33 6.75 -0.88
CA ARG A 146 1.23 7.00 -2.03
C ARG A 146 1.67 5.72 -2.73
N PHE A 147 1.81 4.62 -2.00
CA PHE A 147 2.21 3.32 -2.55
C PHE A 147 1.07 2.65 -3.34
N PHE A 148 -0.15 2.61 -2.80
CA PHE A 148 -1.27 1.92 -3.45
C PHE A 148 -1.96 2.75 -4.53
N LYS A 149 -1.95 4.09 -4.42
CA LYS A 149 -2.62 4.99 -5.36
C LYS A 149 -2.29 4.72 -6.83
N PRO A 150 -1.03 4.54 -7.27
CA PRO A 150 -0.71 4.27 -8.67
C PRO A 150 -1.39 3.02 -9.22
N ASN A 151 -1.44 1.96 -8.40
CA ASN A 151 -2.09 0.70 -8.79
C ASN A 151 -3.61 0.88 -8.92
N TYR A 152 -4.25 1.62 -8.01
CA TYR A 152 -5.67 1.95 -8.10
C TYR A 152 -5.98 2.82 -9.33
N VAL A 153 -5.15 3.83 -9.61
CA VAL A 153 -5.30 4.68 -10.80
C VAL A 153 -5.22 3.85 -12.08
N ALA A 154 -4.26 2.92 -12.15
CA ALA A 154 -4.05 2.09 -13.33
C ALA A 154 -5.14 1.03 -13.54
N ASN A 155 -5.73 0.48 -12.47
CA ASN A 155 -6.49 -0.77 -12.58
C ASN A 155 -7.94 -0.69 -12.09
N LEU A 156 -8.26 0.13 -11.08
CA LEU A 156 -9.54 0.07 -10.39
C LEU A 156 -10.75 0.21 -11.34
N THR A 157 -10.76 1.28 -12.14
CA THR A 157 -11.89 1.61 -13.03
C THR A 157 -11.66 1.19 -14.47
N THR A 158 -10.46 0.71 -14.81
CA THR A 158 -10.08 0.28 -16.16
C THR A 158 -10.05 -1.23 -16.32
N SER A 159 -9.90 -1.97 -15.23
CA SER A 159 -9.71 -3.42 -15.25
C SER A 159 -10.52 -4.14 -14.19
N TRP A 160 -10.44 -3.74 -12.90
CA TRP A 160 -11.00 -4.52 -11.80
C TRP A 160 -12.53 -4.45 -11.77
N ILE A 161 -13.10 -3.24 -11.73
CA ILE A 161 -14.57 -3.07 -11.76
C ILE A 161 -15.16 -3.58 -13.10
N PRO A 162 -14.57 -3.30 -14.28
CA PRO A 162 -15.05 -3.85 -15.55
C PRO A 162 -15.05 -5.39 -15.65
N ALA A 163 -14.19 -6.06 -14.86
CA ALA A 163 -14.17 -7.52 -14.81
C ALA A 163 -15.31 -8.14 -13.96
N LEU A 164 -16.02 -7.31 -13.18
CA LEU A 164 -17.18 -7.74 -12.40
C LEU A 164 -18.42 -7.75 -13.28
N GLU A 165 -19.09 -8.90 -13.38
CA GLU A 165 -20.26 -9.10 -14.20
C GLU A 165 -21.35 -8.04 -13.88
N ASP A 166 -21.79 -7.30 -14.89
CA ASP A 166 -22.81 -6.23 -14.82
C ASP A 166 -22.61 -5.09 -13.81
N VAL A 167 -21.60 -5.14 -12.93
CA VAL A 167 -21.39 -4.10 -11.92
C VAL A 167 -21.09 -2.77 -12.59
N GLU A 168 -20.12 -2.73 -13.50
CA GLU A 168 -19.73 -1.48 -14.18
C GLU A 168 -20.92 -0.84 -14.91
N ASN A 169 -21.75 -1.66 -15.56
CA ASN A 169 -22.93 -1.18 -16.29
C ASN A 169 -23.92 -0.48 -15.34
N ARG A 170 -24.16 -1.06 -14.16
CA ARG A 170 -25.03 -0.43 -13.14
C ARG A 170 -24.41 0.87 -12.60
N LEU A 171 -23.09 0.88 -12.34
CA LEU A 171 -22.41 2.08 -11.86
C LEU A 171 -22.46 3.23 -12.87
N LYS A 172 -22.40 2.94 -14.15
CA LYS A 172 -22.48 3.96 -15.23
C LYS A 172 -23.89 4.46 -15.49
N ASN A 173 -24.88 3.58 -15.48
CA ASN A 173 -26.19 3.86 -16.06
C ASN A 173 -27.34 3.94 -15.02
N GLU A 174 -27.11 3.50 -13.79
CA GLU A 174 -28.11 3.50 -12.73
C GLU A 174 -27.67 4.40 -11.55
N ARG A 175 -28.60 4.68 -10.64
CA ARG A 175 -28.29 5.32 -9.35
C ARG A 175 -27.76 4.28 -8.36
N ALA A 176 -26.66 3.64 -8.74
CA ALA A 176 -26.03 2.59 -7.95
C ALA A 176 -25.41 3.14 -6.66
N LYS A 177 -25.30 2.28 -5.64
CA LYS A 177 -24.63 2.60 -4.38
C LYS A 177 -23.38 1.76 -4.22
N VAL A 178 -22.29 2.39 -3.80
CA VAL A 178 -21.01 1.73 -3.51
C VAL A 178 -20.61 2.01 -2.08
N ALA A 179 -20.22 0.97 -1.35
CA ALA A 179 -19.52 1.07 -0.07
C ALA A 179 -18.06 0.66 -0.27
N ASP A 180 -17.15 1.56 0.06
CA ASP A 180 -15.72 1.33 0.12
C ASP A 180 -15.30 1.25 1.59
N VAL A 181 -15.06 0.03 2.09
CA VAL A 181 -14.91 -0.25 3.53
C VAL A 181 -13.44 -0.48 3.86
N GLY A 182 -12.93 0.26 4.84
CA GLY A 182 -11.50 0.38 5.10
C GLY A 182 -10.85 1.34 4.11
N CYS A 183 -11.55 2.41 3.71
CA CYS A 183 -11.14 3.30 2.62
C CYS A 183 -9.90 4.15 2.92
N GLY A 184 -9.41 4.17 4.16
CA GLY A 184 -8.24 4.95 4.55
C GLY A 184 -8.34 6.43 4.16
N HIS A 185 -7.37 6.90 3.40
CA HIS A 185 -7.32 8.28 2.88
C HIS A 185 -8.27 8.53 1.67
N GLY A 186 -9.06 7.52 1.25
CA GLY A 186 -10.16 7.66 0.30
C GLY A 186 -9.77 7.67 -1.17
N VAL A 187 -8.59 7.19 -1.54
CA VAL A 187 -8.12 7.18 -2.94
C VAL A 187 -9.05 6.36 -3.84
N SER A 188 -9.33 5.12 -3.47
CA SER A 188 -10.25 4.22 -4.19
C SER A 188 -11.65 4.83 -4.32
N THR A 189 -12.18 5.36 -3.21
CA THR A 189 -13.49 6.02 -3.16
C THR A 189 -13.58 7.21 -4.12
N ILE A 190 -12.55 8.07 -4.12
CA ILE A 190 -12.46 9.25 -5.02
C ILE A 190 -12.38 8.82 -6.48
N LEU A 191 -11.58 7.80 -6.81
CA LEU A 191 -11.45 7.29 -8.17
C LEU A 191 -12.77 6.71 -8.67
N MET A 192 -13.49 5.94 -7.84
CA MET A 192 -14.81 5.42 -8.20
C MET A 192 -15.84 6.53 -8.39
N ALA A 193 -15.86 7.53 -7.50
CA ALA A 193 -16.79 8.66 -7.62
C ALA A 193 -16.56 9.49 -8.89
N LYS A 194 -15.30 9.69 -9.30
CA LYS A 194 -14.94 10.35 -10.58
C LYS A 194 -15.38 9.55 -11.80
N ALA A 195 -15.14 8.25 -11.79
CA ALA A 195 -15.43 7.39 -12.93
C ALA A 195 -16.94 7.14 -13.12
N TYR A 196 -17.69 7.15 -12.03
CA TYR A 196 -19.12 6.78 -12.00
C TYR A 196 -19.97 7.90 -11.40
N PRO A 197 -20.17 9.03 -12.11
CA PRO A 197 -20.84 10.22 -11.57
C PRO A 197 -22.32 10.00 -11.22
N ASN A 198 -22.97 8.97 -11.77
CA ASN A 198 -24.34 8.59 -11.46
C ASN A 198 -24.47 7.74 -10.19
N ALA A 199 -23.38 7.11 -9.75
CA ALA A 199 -23.35 6.30 -8.55
C ALA A 199 -23.11 7.17 -7.31
N LYS A 200 -23.68 6.76 -6.16
CA LYS A 200 -23.34 7.31 -4.85
C LYS A 200 -22.24 6.42 -4.22
N VAL A 201 -21.06 6.98 -3.99
CA VAL A 201 -19.92 6.27 -3.40
C VAL A 201 -19.70 6.73 -1.97
N ILE A 202 -19.62 5.79 -1.03
CA ILE A 202 -19.43 6.09 0.39
C ILE A 202 -18.22 5.34 0.89
N GLY A 203 -17.21 6.08 1.40
CA GLY A 203 -16.04 5.51 2.06
C GLY A 203 -16.26 5.40 3.56
N PHE A 204 -15.96 4.24 4.12
CA PHE A 204 -16.03 3.95 5.55
C PHE A 204 -14.65 3.56 6.08
N ASP A 205 -14.26 4.14 7.21
CA ASP A 205 -13.06 3.74 7.93
C ASP A 205 -13.22 4.01 9.42
N SER A 206 -12.64 3.18 10.25
CA SER A 206 -12.66 3.35 11.70
C SER A 206 -11.68 4.43 12.20
N HIS A 207 -10.66 4.78 11.39
CA HIS A 207 -9.66 5.77 11.73
C HIS A 207 -10.13 7.18 11.35
N LYS A 208 -10.64 7.91 12.35
CA LYS A 208 -11.20 9.25 12.16
C LYS A 208 -10.24 10.23 11.43
N PRO A 209 -8.93 10.30 11.73
CA PRO A 209 -8.02 11.18 10.99
C PRO A 209 -7.94 10.87 9.49
N SER A 210 -7.99 9.59 9.10
CA SER A 210 -8.03 9.20 7.68
C SER A 210 -9.31 9.69 7.00
N ILE A 211 -10.46 9.56 7.64
CA ILE A 211 -11.74 10.08 7.11
C ILE A 211 -11.71 11.61 6.98
N GLU A 212 -11.14 12.33 7.94
CA GLU A 212 -11.01 13.79 7.86
C GLU A 212 -10.09 14.21 6.69
N TRP A 213 -9.02 13.44 6.43
CA TRP A 213 -8.16 13.63 5.27
C TRP A 213 -8.91 13.36 3.98
N ALA A 214 -9.59 12.22 3.86
CA ALA A 214 -10.36 11.83 2.67
C ALA A 214 -11.42 12.87 2.29
N ARG A 215 -12.15 13.41 3.28
CA ARG A 215 -13.12 14.49 3.07
C ARG A 215 -12.48 15.73 2.43
N LYS A 216 -11.31 16.15 2.94
CA LYS A 216 -10.57 17.30 2.39
C LYS A 216 -10.11 17.06 0.95
N GLN A 217 -9.71 15.83 0.61
CA GLN A 217 -9.32 15.50 -0.77
C GLN A 217 -10.55 15.51 -1.70
N ALA A 218 -11.67 14.92 -1.29
CA ALA A 218 -12.90 14.94 -2.09
C ALA A 218 -13.44 16.38 -2.32
N GLU A 219 -13.36 17.24 -1.32
CA GLU A 219 -13.72 18.65 -1.43
C GLU A 219 -12.86 19.38 -2.47
N LYS A 220 -11.53 19.18 -2.45
CA LYS A 220 -10.61 19.74 -3.46
C LYS A 220 -10.95 19.30 -4.89
N GLU A 221 -11.46 18.08 -5.05
CA GLU A 221 -11.86 17.52 -6.33
C GLU A 221 -13.27 17.95 -6.76
N GLY A 222 -14.00 18.66 -5.90
CA GLY A 222 -15.34 19.19 -6.21
C GLY A 222 -16.43 18.12 -6.38
N LEU A 223 -16.22 16.91 -5.88
CA LEU A 223 -17.12 15.77 -6.06
C LEU A 223 -18.39 15.92 -5.21
N GLN A 224 -19.56 15.62 -5.80
CA GLN A 224 -20.87 15.75 -5.15
C GLN A 224 -21.54 14.40 -4.86
N ASN A 225 -21.04 13.33 -5.47
CA ASN A 225 -21.60 11.98 -5.39
C ASN A 225 -20.83 11.08 -4.41
N ILE A 226 -20.07 11.69 -3.50
CA ILE A 226 -19.18 11.01 -2.55
C ILE A 226 -19.47 11.43 -1.12
N ALA A 227 -19.32 10.50 -0.18
CA ALA A 227 -19.34 10.78 1.25
C ALA A 227 -18.28 9.92 1.98
N PHE A 228 -17.85 10.37 3.16
CA PHE A 228 -16.95 9.62 4.01
C PHE A 228 -17.48 9.63 5.45
N GLU A 229 -17.54 8.45 6.07
CA GLU A 229 -18.09 8.27 7.41
C GLU A 229 -17.14 7.43 8.28
N VAL A 230 -17.05 7.81 9.56
CA VAL A 230 -16.30 7.01 10.55
C VAL A 230 -17.18 5.85 10.98
N ALA A 231 -16.82 4.63 10.60
CA ALA A 231 -17.57 3.42 10.94
C ALA A 231 -16.62 2.20 10.98
N LYS A 232 -17.02 1.15 11.71
CA LYS A 232 -16.33 -0.14 11.67
C LYS A 232 -16.81 -0.95 10.47
N SER A 233 -15.97 -1.85 9.99
CA SER A 233 -16.32 -2.76 8.91
C SER A 233 -17.49 -3.71 9.21
N THR A 234 -17.82 -3.88 10.50
CA THR A 234 -18.90 -4.76 10.97
C THR A 234 -20.23 -4.07 11.22
N ASP A 235 -20.31 -2.73 11.13
CA ASP A 235 -21.50 -1.97 11.51
C ASP A 235 -21.70 -0.64 10.74
N TYR A 236 -21.05 -0.47 9.57
CA TYR A 236 -21.25 0.71 8.73
C TYR A 236 -22.72 0.83 8.27
N PRO A 237 -23.25 2.07 8.17
CA PRO A 237 -24.66 2.28 7.86
C PRO A 237 -25.01 2.07 6.39
N GLY A 238 -26.28 1.87 6.11
CA GLY A 238 -26.86 1.78 4.78
C GLY A 238 -27.22 0.36 4.38
N GLU A 239 -27.90 0.26 3.26
CA GLU A 239 -28.40 -0.99 2.67
C GLU A 239 -28.56 -0.82 1.15
N ASP A 240 -28.83 -1.92 0.49
CA ASP A 240 -29.01 -1.98 -0.96
C ASP A 240 -27.80 -1.45 -1.75
N TYR A 241 -26.59 -1.80 -1.30
CA TYR A 241 -25.38 -1.54 -2.06
C TYR A 241 -25.29 -2.46 -3.30
N ASP A 242 -24.93 -1.88 -4.44
CA ASP A 242 -24.62 -2.61 -5.66
C ASP A 242 -23.25 -3.26 -5.59
N LEU A 243 -22.32 -2.55 -4.94
CA LEU A 243 -20.94 -2.97 -4.72
C LEU A 243 -20.53 -2.63 -3.29
N VAL A 244 -20.00 -3.61 -2.59
CA VAL A 244 -19.21 -3.42 -1.37
C VAL A 244 -17.78 -3.82 -1.70
N ALA A 245 -16.81 -2.98 -1.44
CA ALA A 245 -15.41 -3.23 -1.75
C ALA A 245 -14.52 -3.10 -0.51
N PHE A 246 -13.49 -3.93 -0.43
CA PHE A 246 -12.39 -3.87 0.51
C PHE A 246 -11.09 -3.86 -0.30
N PHE A 247 -10.23 -2.88 -0.05
CA PHE A 247 -8.95 -2.74 -0.74
C PHE A 247 -7.80 -2.78 0.26
N ASP A 248 -7.00 -3.84 0.20
CA ASP A 248 -5.79 -4.03 1.00
C ASP A 248 -6.01 -3.85 2.52
N CYS A 249 -7.14 -4.33 3.05
CA CYS A 249 -7.52 -4.14 4.44
C CYS A 249 -8.25 -5.32 5.10
N PHE A 250 -8.74 -6.29 4.33
CA PHE A 250 -9.51 -7.41 4.86
C PHE A 250 -8.64 -8.34 5.72
N HIS A 251 -7.39 -8.52 5.31
CA HIS A 251 -6.42 -9.40 5.98
C HIS A 251 -5.94 -8.90 7.36
N ASP A 252 -6.11 -7.62 7.67
CA ASP A 252 -5.68 -7.00 8.93
C ASP A 252 -6.84 -6.65 9.88
N MET A 253 -8.07 -6.96 9.47
CA MET A 253 -9.26 -6.71 10.30
C MET A 253 -9.30 -7.57 11.56
N GLY A 254 -9.89 -7.02 12.63
CA GLY A 254 -10.15 -7.78 13.86
C GLY A 254 -11.23 -8.84 13.68
N ASP A 255 -12.26 -8.58 12.85
CA ASP A 255 -13.32 -9.54 12.54
C ASP A 255 -13.63 -9.54 11.04
N PRO A 256 -12.77 -10.16 10.20
CA PRO A 256 -13.00 -10.21 8.76
C PRO A 256 -14.26 -11.01 8.39
N ALA A 257 -14.59 -12.08 9.14
CA ALA A 257 -15.81 -12.84 8.90
C ALA A 257 -17.07 -12.02 9.23
N GLY A 258 -17.04 -11.22 10.32
CA GLY A 258 -18.10 -10.28 10.67
C GLY A 258 -18.23 -9.16 9.63
N ALA A 259 -17.13 -8.62 9.15
CA ALA A 259 -17.12 -7.62 8.07
C ALA A 259 -17.75 -8.18 6.78
N ALA A 260 -17.37 -9.38 6.36
CA ALA A 260 -17.98 -10.06 5.21
C ALA A 260 -19.47 -10.34 5.44
N ARG A 261 -19.86 -10.75 6.65
CA ARG A 261 -21.29 -10.98 6.99
C ARG A 261 -22.09 -9.68 6.93
N HIS A 262 -21.54 -8.58 7.43
CA HIS A 262 -22.18 -7.27 7.36
C HIS A 262 -22.30 -6.80 5.90
N ALA A 263 -21.25 -6.99 5.09
CA ALA A 263 -21.31 -6.72 3.67
C ALA A 263 -22.44 -7.50 2.98
N LEU A 264 -22.59 -8.81 3.26
CA LEU A 264 -23.69 -9.62 2.73
C LEU A 264 -25.08 -9.11 3.12
N GLN A 265 -25.22 -8.59 4.34
CA GLN A 265 -26.49 -8.03 4.84
C GLN A 265 -26.85 -6.70 4.17
N THR A 266 -25.85 -5.87 3.86
CA THR A 266 -26.02 -4.53 3.28
C THR A 266 -26.05 -4.52 1.76
N LEU A 267 -25.60 -5.59 1.10
CA LEU A 267 -25.68 -5.76 -0.34
C LEU A 267 -27.13 -5.95 -0.82
N LYS A 268 -27.43 -5.50 -2.03
CA LYS A 268 -28.67 -5.83 -2.72
C LYS A 268 -28.87 -7.34 -2.77
N LYS A 269 -30.09 -7.80 -2.46
CA LYS A 269 -30.46 -9.22 -2.44
C LYS A 269 -30.28 -9.89 -3.80
N LYS A 270 -30.45 -9.14 -4.88
CA LYS A 270 -30.15 -9.60 -6.25
C LYS A 270 -29.03 -8.76 -6.81
N ASN A 271 -28.01 -9.40 -7.34
CA ASN A 271 -26.89 -8.78 -8.07
C ASN A 271 -25.99 -7.84 -7.23
N GLY A 272 -26.08 -7.85 -5.90
CA GLY A 272 -25.11 -7.18 -5.04
C GLY A 272 -23.79 -7.94 -5.08
N THR A 273 -22.67 -7.23 -5.21
CA THR A 273 -21.34 -7.83 -5.38
C THR A 273 -20.42 -7.39 -4.24
N LEU A 274 -19.72 -8.36 -3.62
CA LEU A 274 -18.58 -8.11 -2.75
C LEU A 274 -17.30 -8.20 -3.59
N MET A 275 -16.46 -7.18 -3.52
CA MET A 275 -15.14 -7.15 -4.17
C MET A 275 -14.06 -7.08 -3.11
N LEU A 276 -13.10 -7.99 -3.19
CA LEU A 276 -11.90 -7.98 -2.34
C LEU A 276 -10.67 -7.83 -3.24
N VAL A 277 -9.83 -6.87 -2.91
CA VAL A 277 -8.51 -6.69 -3.51
C VAL A 277 -7.49 -6.76 -2.37
N GLU A 278 -6.63 -7.77 -2.42
CA GLU A 278 -5.68 -8.08 -1.38
C GLU A 278 -4.28 -8.29 -1.97
N PRO A 279 -3.21 -8.17 -1.19
CA PRO A 279 -1.87 -8.51 -1.66
C PRO A 279 -1.83 -9.94 -2.18
N PHE A 280 -1.22 -10.12 -3.35
CA PHE A 280 -1.10 -11.46 -3.92
C PHE A 280 -0.24 -12.35 -3.03
N ALA A 281 -0.78 -13.52 -2.69
CA ALA A 281 -0.06 -14.59 -2.00
C ALA A 281 -0.54 -15.95 -2.51
N ASN A 282 0.39 -16.91 -2.57
CA ASN A 282 0.03 -18.32 -2.69
C ASN A 282 -0.37 -18.86 -1.31
N ASP A 283 -1.09 -19.99 -1.27
CA ASP A 283 -1.58 -20.56 -0.02
C ASP A 283 -0.50 -21.22 0.85
N ARG A 284 0.65 -21.55 0.27
CA ARG A 284 1.76 -22.21 0.96
C ARG A 284 2.94 -21.28 1.17
N VAL A 285 3.57 -21.37 2.33
CA VAL A 285 4.72 -20.51 2.69
C VAL A 285 5.85 -20.65 1.68
N GLU A 286 6.19 -21.87 1.27
CA GLU A 286 7.29 -22.16 0.35
C GLU A 286 7.12 -21.49 -1.02
N ASP A 287 5.88 -21.29 -1.48
CA ASP A 287 5.58 -20.65 -2.76
C ASP A 287 5.69 -19.11 -2.69
N ASN A 288 5.75 -18.56 -1.47
CA ASN A 288 5.92 -17.14 -1.19
C ASN A 288 7.34 -16.77 -0.73
N LEU A 289 8.30 -17.72 -0.70
CA LEU A 289 9.70 -17.45 -0.34
C LEU A 289 10.45 -16.81 -1.51
N ASN A 290 10.06 -15.60 -1.87
CA ASN A 290 10.58 -14.80 -2.96
C ASN A 290 10.72 -13.31 -2.52
N PRO A 291 11.33 -12.42 -3.31
CA PRO A 291 11.52 -11.03 -2.92
C PRO A 291 10.24 -10.30 -2.51
N LEU A 292 9.13 -10.52 -3.22
CA LEU A 292 7.85 -9.88 -2.92
C LEU A 292 7.23 -10.45 -1.63
N GLY A 293 7.24 -11.78 -1.46
CA GLY A 293 6.83 -12.45 -0.23
C GLY A 293 7.64 -11.98 0.97
N ARG A 294 8.96 -11.76 0.80
CA ARG A 294 9.80 -11.18 1.86
C ARG A 294 9.27 -9.81 2.31
N VAL A 295 8.91 -8.93 1.37
CA VAL A 295 8.33 -7.60 1.68
C VAL A 295 7.04 -7.77 2.47
N PHE A 296 6.10 -8.55 1.95
CA PHE A 296 4.77 -8.68 2.56
C PHE A 296 4.79 -9.45 3.88
N TYR A 297 5.58 -10.50 4.04
CA TYR A 297 5.75 -11.15 5.36
C TYR A 297 6.36 -10.19 6.39
N SER A 298 7.37 -9.39 5.97
CA SER A 298 8.01 -8.45 6.88
C SER A 298 7.05 -7.36 7.36
N VAL A 299 6.34 -6.68 6.43
CA VAL A 299 5.37 -5.65 6.80
C VAL A 299 4.19 -6.25 7.58
N SER A 300 3.73 -7.44 7.20
CA SER A 300 2.65 -8.14 7.88
C SER A 300 2.96 -8.42 9.34
N SER A 301 4.21 -8.80 9.64
CA SER A 301 4.63 -9.08 11.01
C SER A 301 4.63 -7.87 11.94
N VAL A 302 4.77 -6.66 11.40
CA VAL A 302 4.89 -5.42 12.19
C VAL A 302 3.69 -4.48 12.04
N VAL A 303 2.79 -4.73 11.07
CA VAL A 303 1.59 -3.92 10.81
C VAL A 303 0.34 -4.78 10.82
N CYS A 304 0.15 -5.67 9.82
CA CYS A 304 -1.13 -6.31 9.56
C CYS A 304 -1.54 -7.29 10.66
N VAL A 305 -0.64 -8.19 11.04
CA VAL A 305 -0.88 -9.15 12.14
C VAL A 305 -1.09 -8.41 13.47
N PRO A 306 -0.23 -7.46 13.88
CA PRO A 306 -0.48 -6.66 15.07
C PRO A 306 -1.79 -5.87 15.05
N ALA A 307 -2.21 -5.32 13.89
CA ALA A 307 -3.47 -4.60 13.77
C ALA A 307 -4.69 -5.50 14.05
N SER A 308 -4.69 -6.71 13.51
CA SER A 308 -5.74 -7.70 13.77
C SER A 308 -5.75 -8.16 15.23
N LEU A 309 -4.58 -8.53 15.78
CA LEU A 309 -4.44 -8.96 17.18
C LEU A 309 -4.87 -7.87 18.18
N ASN A 310 -4.65 -6.60 17.88
CA ASN A 310 -5.10 -5.48 18.73
C ASN A 310 -6.62 -5.41 18.90
N LYS A 311 -7.36 -6.11 18.06
CA LYS A 311 -8.83 -6.23 18.09
C LYS A 311 -9.29 -7.68 18.33
N ASP A 312 -8.45 -8.50 18.95
CA ASP A 312 -8.68 -9.94 19.20
C ASP A 312 -9.02 -10.74 17.93
N GLY A 313 -8.48 -10.32 16.78
CA GLY A 313 -8.76 -10.88 15.48
C GLY A 313 -7.93 -12.12 15.14
N PRO A 314 -8.28 -12.80 14.02
CA PRO A 314 -7.64 -14.05 13.59
C PRO A 314 -6.24 -13.85 12.99
N ALA A 315 -5.81 -12.62 12.77
CA ALA A 315 -4.49 -12.26 12.23
C ALA A 315 -4.16 -12.97 10.92
N LEU A 316 -5.01 -12.83 9.90
CA LEU A 316 -4.81 -13.47 8.59
C LEU A 316 -3.46 -13.09 7.98
N GLY A 317 -3.12 -11.79 8.04
CA GLY A 317 -1.87 -11.23 7.53
C GLY A 317 -1.84 -11.05 6.01
N ALA A 318 -0.93 -10.23 5.53
CA ALA A 318 -0.83 -9.85 4.11
C ALA A 318 -0.45 -11.01 3.17
N GLN A 319 -0.12 -12.18 3.70
CA GLN A 319 0.18 -13.39 2.93
C GLN A 319 -0.81 -14.52 3.26
N ALA A 320 -2.08 -14.16 3.51
CA ALA A 320 -3.13 -15.11 3.86
C ALA A 320 -3.42 -16.15 2.77
N GLY A 321 -3.23 -15.80 1.50
CA GLY A 321 -3.57 -16.66 0.38
C GLY A 321 -5.08 -16.66 0.06
N GLU A 322 -5.41 -17.21 -1.10
CA GLU A 322 -6.78 -17.23 -1.59
C GLU A 322 -7.67 -18.17 -0.79
N GLU A 323 -7.14 -19.33 -0.39
CA GLU A 323 -7.93 -20.36 0.29
C GLU A 323 -8.49 -19.83 1.63
N ILE A 324 -7.66 -19.19 2.45
CA ILE A 324 -8.08 -18.66 3.75
C ILE A 324 -9.08 -17.51 3.59
N ILE A 325 -8.85 -16.61 2.64
CA ILE A 325 -9.76 -15.51 2.33
C ILE A 325 -11.10 -16.05 1.86
N ALA A 326 -11.11 -16.99 0.91
CA ALA A 326 -12.32 -17.62 0.40
C ALA A 326 -13.10 -18.38 1.48
N GLN A 327 -12.41 -19.11 2.35
CA GLN A 327 -13.03 -19.79 3.50
C GLN A 327 -13.67 -18.80 4.46
N THR A 328 -13.00 -17.67 4.76
CA THR A 328 -13.52 -16.61 5.62
C THR A 328 -14.79 -16.01 5.04
N VAL A 329 -14.80 -15.66 3.75
CA VAL A 329 -15.96 -15.10 3.05
C VAL A 329 -17.11 -16.10 2.96
N LYS A 330 -16.84 -17.37 2.68
CA LYS A 330 -17.85 -18.45 2.66
C LYS A 330 -18.47 -18.66 4.04
N SER A 331 -17.67 -18.60 5.12
CA SER A 331 -18.18 -18.71 6.49
C SER A 331 -19.14 -17.60 6.87
N ALA A 332 -19.03 -16.43 6.22
CA ALA A 332 -19.96 -15.31 6.36
C ALA A 332 -21.29 -15.49 5.62
N GLY A 333 -21.43 -16.50 4.76
CA GLY A 333 -22.68 -16.85 4.07
C GLY A 333 -22.67 -16.61 2.56
N PHE A 334 -21.58 -16.16 1.95
CA PHE A 334 -21.49 -16.04 0.50
C PHE A 334 -21.49 -17.42 -0.18
N GLN A 335 -22.30 -17.57 -1.23
CA GLN A 335 -22.51 -18.85 -1.92
C GLN A 335 -21.53 -19.09 -3.07
N SER A 336 -21.06 -18.01 -3.69
CA SER A 336 -20.12 -18.05 -4.82
C SER A 336 -18.92 -17.15 -4.55
N PHE A 337 -17.78 -17.65 -4.99
CA PHE A 337 -16.51 -16.93 -4.98
C PHE A 337 -15.87 -17.12 -6.36
N VAL A 338 -15.49 -16.04 -7.00
CA VAL A 338 -14.84 -16.04 -8.31
C VAL A 338 -13.54 -15.27 -8.18
N GLU A 339 -12.42 -15.94 -8.44
CA GLU A 339 -11.14 -15.28 -8.58
C GLU A 339 -11.06 -14.60 -9.94
N LEU A 340 -10.78 -13.30 -9.95
CA LEU A 340 -10.51 -12.58 -11.18
C LEU A 340 -9.07 -12.84 -11.65
N PRO A 341 -8.80 -12.77 -12.97
CA PRO A 341 -7.46 -13.03 -13.49
C PRO A 341 -6.40 -12.19 -12.80
N LYS A 342 -5.41 -12.86 -12.20
CA LYS A 342 -4.22 -12.24 -11.64
C LYS A 342 -3.48 -11.51 -12.76
N ARG A 343 -3.49 -10.19 -12.74
CA ARG A 343 -2.55 -9.43 -13.57
C ARG A 343 -1.34 -9.18 -12.71
N HIS A 344 -0.24 -9.87 -13.02
CA HIS A 344 1.05 -9.58 -12.44
C HIS A 344 1.36 -8.11 -12.77
N SER A 345 1.44 -7.25 -11.74
CA SER A 345 2.19 -6.01 -11.85
C SER A 345 3.64 -6.43 -12.07
N THR A 346 4.07 -6.38 -13.31
CA THR A 346 5.49 -6.53 -13.68
C THR A 346 6.28 -5.38 -13.12
#